data_a410b26d133968c0847cd1e61f7a219c
#
_entry.id   a410b26d133968c0847cd1e61f7a219c
#
_cell.length_a   1.000
_cell.length_b   1.000
_cell.length_c   1.000
_cell.angle_alpha   90.00
_cell.angle_beta   90.00
_cell.angle_gamma   90.00
#
_symmetry.space_group_name_H-M   'P 1'
#
loop_
_entity.id
_entity.type
_entity.pdbx_description
1 polymer ?
#
loop_
_entity_poly.entity_id
_entity_poly.type
_entity_poly.pdbx_seq_one_letter_code
_entity_poly.pdbx_strand_id
1 'polypeptide(L)'
;FCAVFATFNFFIQKLAYQNEGKNYPQVQNMRFNQVQSNKFNKVIEENKKINVKNDFSNYTVAERKKYFIANIFPILHKTNQDILIKRNIFFEIEKKIQNNNLNVLEAAILKKLFNEFKVKNNDLNELKKRIDIVPVSLGIAQAAIESGWGTSRFAVEGNAYFGQKVIGKKANGIKPT
;
A
#
# COMPACT_ATOMS: atom_id res chain seq x y z
N PHE A 1 16.98 13.20 0.92
CA PHE A 1 15.82 12.38 1.36
C PHE A 1 14.55 12.71 0.56
N CYS A 2 14.28 13.96 0.21
CA CYS A 2 13.16 14.31 -0.70
C CYS A 2 13.34 13.77 -2.13
N ALA A 3 14.56 13.61 -2.62
CA ALA A 3 14.85 13.13 -3.97
C ALA A 3 14.46 11.66 -4.16
N VAL A 4 14.62 10.81 -3.15
CA VAL A 4 14.25 9.38 -3.24
C VAL A 4 12.74 9.20 -3.31
N PHE A 5 11.97 10.04 -2.60
CA PHE A 5 10.50 10.00 -2.65
C PHE A 5 9.96 10.48 -4.01
N ALA A 6 10.60 11.49 -4.60
CA ALA A 6 10.24 11.98 -5.93
C ALA A 6 10.58 10.95 -7.02
N THR A 7 11.74 10.29 -6.92
CA THR A 7 12.15 9.23 -7.86
C THR A 7 11.30 7.97 -7.74
N PHE A 8 10.86 7.61 -6.52
CA PHE A 8 9.98 6.47 -6.30
C PHE A 8 8.58 6.70 -6.86
N ASN A 9 7.96 7.88 -6.61
CA ASN A 9 6.71 8.25 -7.25
C ASN A 9 6.82 8.30 -8.77
N PHE A 10 7.93 8.80 -9.30
CA PHE A 10 8.20 8.80 -10.75
C PHE A 10 8.36 7.37 -11.31
N PHE A 11 9.01 6.48 -10.56
CA PHE A 11 9.18 5.07 -10.95
C PHE A 11 7.86 4.30 -10.91
N ILE A 12 7.02 4.52 -9.90
CA ILE A 12 5.64 3.97 -9.82
C ILE A 12 4.80 4.48 -10.99
N GLN A 13 4.86 5.77 -11.32
CA GLN A 13 4.16 6.33 -12.47
C GLN A 13 4.65 5.72 -13.79
N LYS A 14 5.95 5.48 -13.92
CA LYS A 14 6.54 4.88 -15.12
C LYS A 14 6.18 3.39 -15.29
N LEU A 15 6.09 2.63 -14.19
CA LEU A 15 5.62 1.24 -14.19
C LEU A 15 4.11 1.17 -14.51
N ALA A 16 3.30 2.09 -14.01
CA ALA A 16 1.89 2.20 -14.37
C ALA A 16 1.69 2.51 -15.85
N TYR A 17 2.51 3.41 -16.42
CA TYR A 17 2.47 3.78 -17.84
C TYR A 17 2.86 2.63 -18.78
N GLN A 18 3.78 1.75 -18.39
CA GLN A 18 4.19 0.59 -19.20
C GLN A 18 3.16 -0.56 -19.20
N ASN A 19 2.13 -0.49 -18.37
CA ASN A 19 1.07 -1.50 -18.28
C ASN A 19 -0.22 -1.13 -19.03
N GLU A 20 -0.24 -0.04 -19.79
CA GLU A 20 -1.35 0.29 -20.71
C GLU A 20 -1.38 -0.74 -21.85
N GLY A 21 -2.22 -1.74 -21.73
CA GLY A 21 -2.45 -2.77 -22.75
C GLY A 21 -2.38 -4.22 -22.27
N LYS A 22 -2.07 -4.47 -21.01
CA LYS A 22 -2.14 -5.82 -20.46
C LYS A 22 -3.52 -6.07 -19.86
N ASN A 23 -4.29 -6.94 -20.53
CA ASN A 23 -5.47 -7.56 -19.93
C ASN A 23 -5.04 -8.23 -18.62
N TYR A 24 -5.39 -7.65 -17.48
CA TYR A 24 -5.22 -8.30 -16.18
C TYR A 24 -6.12 -9.56 -16.17
N PRO A 25 -5.56 -10.77 -16.03
CA PRO A 25 -6.36 -11.98 -15.93
C PRO A 25 -7.12 -11.94 -14.61
N GLN A 26 -8.40 -11.62 -14.70
CA GLN A 26 -9.29 -11.29 -13.59
C GLN A 26 -9.56 -12.48 -12.64
N VAL A 27 -9.32 -13.71 -13.00
CA VAL A 27 -9.76 -14.88 -12.23
C VAL A 27 -8.64 -15.87 -11.91
N GLN A 28 -7.63 -16.04 -12.73
CA GLN A 28 -6.53 -16.96 -12.46
C GLN A 28 -5.58 -16.48 -11.33
N ASN A 29 -5.48 -15.17 -11.13
CA ASN A 29 -4.69 -14.60 -10.03
C ASN A 29 -5.30 -14.81 -8.64
N MET A 30 -6.62 -15.02 -8.52
CA MET A 30 -7.24 -15.32 -7.23
C MET A 30 -6.80 -16.66 -6.67
N ARG A 31 -6.63 -17.71 -7.48
CA ARG A 31 -6.16 -19.03 -7.01
C ARG A 31 -4.67 -19.01 -6.61
N PHE A 32 -3.84 -18.34 -7.38
CA PHE A 32 -2.42 -18.18 -7.04
C PHE A 32 -2.24 -17.40 -5.75
N ASN A 33 -2.99 -16.32 -5.57
CA ASN A 33 -3.00 -15.53 -4.35
C ASN A 33 -3.57 -16.31 -3.15
N GLN A 34 -4.50 -17.24 -3.35
CA GLN A 34 -5.09 -18.02 -2.27
C GLN A 34 -4.13 -19.08 -1.73
N VAL A 35 -3.33 -19.73 -2.57
CA VAL A 35 -2.29 -20.68 -2.13
C VAL A 35 -1.15 -19.96 -1.41
N GLN A 36 -0.71 -18.83 -1.91
CA GLN A 36 0.27 -17.96 -1.25
C GLN A 36 -0.28 -17.41 0.08
N SER A 37 -1.55 -16.96 0.09
CA SER A 37 -2.24 -16.50 1.29
C SER A 37 -2.35 -17.59 2.35
N ASN A 38 -2.70 -18.82 2.00
CA ASN A 38 -2.80 -19.94 2.95
C ASN A 38 -1.45 -20.31 3.56
N LYS A 39 -0.38 -20.30 2.76
CA LYS A 39 0.99 -20.54 3.24
C LYS A 39 1.46 -19.42 4.18
N PHE A 40 1.06 -18.18 3.90
CA PHE A 40 1.36 -17.00 4.71
C PHE A 40 0.50 -16.92 5.97
N ASN A 41 -0.80 -17.25 5.89
CA ASN A 41 -1.67 -17.30 7.07
C ASN A 41 -1.16 -18.30 8.09
N LYS A 42 -0.61 -19.44 7.64
CA LYS A 42 0.06 -20.38 8.54
C LYS A 42 1.27 -19.76 9.25
N VAL A 43 2.08 -18.99 8.54
CA VAL A 43 3.22 -18.24 9.14
C VAL A 43 2.75 -17.15 10.09
N ILE A 44 1.64 -16.46 9.78
CA ILE A 44 1.04 -15.44 10.66
C ILE A 44 0.48 -16.08 11.93
N GLU A 45 -0.20 -17.22 11.84
CA GLU A 45 -0.76 -17.92 13.00
C GLU A 45 0.33 -18.50 13.90
N GLU A 46 1.41 -19.03 13.33
CA GLU A 46 2.59 -19.44 14.07
C GLU A 46 3.25 -18.25 14.78
N ASN A 47 3.25 -17.06 14.17
CA ASN A 47 3.83 -15.85 14.74
C ASN A 47 2.91 -15.13 15.76
N LYS A 48 1.59 -15.30 15.71
CA LYS A 48 0.66 -14.79 16.75
C LYS A 48 0.95 -15.37 18.15
N LYS A 49 1.57 -16.55 18.23
CA LYS A 49 2.02 -17.15 19.49
C LYS A 49 3.30 -16.50 20.04
N ILE A 50 4.00 -15.71 19.25
CA ILE A 50 5.18 -14.96 19.65
C ILE A 50 4.71 -13.53 19.90
N ASN A 51 4.73 -13.10 21.14
CA ASN A 51 4.41 -11.72 21.54
C ASN A 51 5.54 -10.81 21.01
N VAL A 52 5.49 -10.48 19.72
CA VAL A 52 6.52 -9.70 19.01
C VAL A 52 6.36 -8.27 19.45
N LYS A 53 7.17 -7.85 20.43
CA LYS A 53 7.48 -6.42 20.58
C LYS A 53 7.99 -5.94 19.22
N ASN A 54 7.56 -4.76 18.79
CA ASN A 54 7.99 -4.14 17.51
C ASN A 54 9.50 -3.79 17.45
N ASP A 55 10.28 -4.27 18.41
CA ASP A 55 11.73 -4.11 18.46
C ASP A 55 12.43 -5.37 17.98
N PHE A 56 12.98 -5.27 16.79
CA PHE A 56 13.72 -6.36 16.14
C PHE A 56 15.23 -6.31 16.40
N SER A 57 15.71 -5.44 17.29
CA SER A 57 17.14 -5.18 17.53
C SER A 57 17.89 -6.40 18.07
N ASN A 58 17.19 -7.23 18.88
CA ASN A 58 17.77 -8.39 19.55
C ASN A 58 17.74 -9.69 18.73
N TYR A 59 17.25 -9.64 17.49
CA TYR A 59 17.18 -10.81 16.62
C TYR A 59 18.42 -10.93 15.73
N THR A 60 18.78 -12.15 15.37
CA THR A 60 19.76 -12.37 14.29
C THR A 60 19.26 -11.73 12.99
N VAL A 61 20.15 -11.46 12.05
CA VAL A 61 19.78 -10.83 10.76
C VAL A 61 18.73 -11.65 10.02
N ALA A 62 18.83 -12.98 10.05
CA ALA A 62 17.90 -13.87 9.38
C ALA A 62 16.50 -13.85 10.03
N GLU A 63 16.43 -13.93 11.36
CA GLU A 63 15.19 -13.84 12.14
C GLU A 63 14.53 -12.49 11.97
N ARG A 64 15.31 -11.41 12.07
CA ARG A 64 14.82 -10.04 11.86
C ARG A 64 14.11 -9.89 10.53
N LYS A 65 14.72 -10.33 9.43
CA LYS A 65 14.10 -10.30 8.11
C LYS A 65 12.81 -11.11 8.05
N LYS A 66 12.80 -12.31 8.62
CA LYS A 66 11.63 -13.19 8.66
C LYS A 66 10.48 -12.53 9.42
N TYR A 67 10.72 -12.02 10.62
CA TYR A 67 9.70 -11.39 11.45
C TYR A 67 9.21 -10.06 10.87
N PHE A 68 10.12 -9.25 10.34
CA PHE A 68 9.76 -8.01 9.64
C PHE A 68 8.79 -8.27 8.49
N ILE A 69 9.12 -9.22 7.59
CA ILE A 69 8.26 -9.58 6.47
C ILE A 69 6.90 -10.10 6.97
N ALA A 70 6.89 -10.95 7.98
CA ALA A 70 5.65 -11.50 8.55
C ALA A 70 4.73 -10.42 9.13
N ASN A 71 5.27 -9.31 9.63
CA ASN A 71 4.48 -8.19 10.15
C ASN A 71 4.01 -7.22 9.04
N ILE A 72 4.87 -6.91 8.07
CA ILE A 72 4.54 -5.90 7.05
C ILE A 72 3.67 -6.47 5.93
N PHE A 73 3.87 -7.74 5.55
CA PHE A 73 3.13 -8.37 4.47
C PHE A 73 1.60 -8.30 4.63
N PRO A 74 1.00 -8.70 5.78
CA PRO A 74 -0.46 -8.68 5.92
C PRO A 74 -1.03 -7.28 5.78
N ILE A 75 -0.32 -6.26 6.24
CA ILE A 75 -0.73 -4.85 6.16
C ILE A 75 -0.79 -4.42 4.69
N LEU A 76 0.28 -4.66 3.95
CA LEU A 76 0.35 -4.32 2.52
C LEU A 76 -0.65 -5.12 1.69
N HIS A 77 -0.80 -6.42 1.99
CA HIS A 77 -1.77 -7.27 1.31
C HIS A 77 -3.19 -6.75 1.49
N LYS A 78 -3.59 -6.46 2.74
CA LYS A 78 -4.90 -5.90 3.05
C LYS A 78 -5.11 -4.55 2.36
N THR A 79 -4.13 -3.66 2.41
CA THR A 79 -4.20 -2.36 1.74
C THR A 79 -4.42 -2.52 0.24
N ASN A 80 -3.72 -3.45 -0.42
CA ASN A 80 -3.94 -3.75 -1.83
C ASN A 80 -5.35 -4.30 -2.10
N GLN A 81 -5.90 -5.16 -1.24
CA GLN A 81 -7.28 -5.63 -1.38
C GLN A 81 -8.28 -4.47 -1.28
N ASP A 82 -8.10 -3.56 -0.33
CA ASP A 82 -8.95 -2.39 -0.18
C ASP A 82 -8.88 -1.47 -1.42
N ILE A 83 -7.69 -1.31 -2.01
CA ILE A 83 -7.50 -0.56 -3.25
C ILE A 83 -8.18 -1.24 -4.43
N LEU A 84 -8.10 -2.58 -4.56
CA LEU A 84 -8.78 -3.32 -5.63
C LEU A 84 -10.30 -3.18 -5.54
N ILE A 85 -10.89 -3.22 -4.35
CA ILE A 85 -12.32 -2.96 -4.15
C ILE A 85 -12.68 -1.56 -4.65
N LYS A 86 -11.92 -0.54 -4.25
CA LYS A 86 -12.14 0.84 -4.71
C LYS A 86 -11.98 0.98 -6.22
N ARG A 87 -11.00 0.31 -6.80
CA ARG A 87 -10.77 0.28 -8.25
C ARG A 87 -11.97 -0.32 -9.00
N ASN A 88 -12.52 -1.42 -8.51
CA ASN A 88 -13.70 -2.02 -9.11
C ASN A 88 -14.93 -1.10 -9.04
N ILE A 89 -15.15 -0.46 -7.88
CA ILE A 89 -16.21 0.55 -7.72
C ILE A 89 -16.00 1.70 -8.71
N PHE A 90 -14.79 2.19 -8.87
CA PHE A 90 -14.47 3.24 -9.83
C PHE A 90 -14.83 2.82 -11.27
N PHE A 91 -14.48 1.61 -11.71
CA PHE A 91 -14.80 1.14 -13.05
C PHE A 91 -16.32 0.98 -13.31
N GLU A 92 -17.07 0.57 -12.29
CA GLU A 92 -18.54 0.54 -12.41
C GLU A 92 -19.14 1.94 -12.52
N ILE A 93 -18.60 2.91 -11.77
CA ILE A 93 -18.98 4.32 -11.88
C ILE A 93 -18.59 4.89 -13.25
N GLU A 94 -17.38 4.60 -13.75
CA GLU A 94 -16.90 5.05 -15.06
C GLU A 94 -17.85 4.59 -16.19
N LYS A 95 -18.30 3.32 -16.18
CA LYS A 95 -19.31 2.80 -17.14
C LYS A 95 -20.63 3.56 -17.05
N LYS A 96 -21.09 3.89 -15.84
CA LYS A 96 -22.35 4.63 -15.66
C LYS A 96 -22.25 6.07 -16.14
N ILE A 97 -21.10 6.72 -15.98
CA ILE A 97 -20.84 8.05 -16.56
C ILE A 97 -20.96 8.00 -18.08
N GLN A 98 -20.33 6.99 -18.73
CA GLN A 98 -20.40 6.82 -20.18
C GLN A 98 -21.83 6.60 -20.70
N ASN A 99 -22.69 5.99 -19.89
CA ASN A 99 -24.09 5.73 -20.20
C ASN A 99 -25.06 6.85 -19.72
N ASN A 100 -24.55 7.98 -19.23
CA ASN A 100 -25.34 9.08 -18.66
C ASN A 100 -26.30 8.65 -17.53
N ASN A 101 -25.92 7.62 -16.74
CA ASN A 101 -26.76 7.00 -15.70
C ASN A 101 -26.08 7.04 -14.33
N LEU A 102 -25.45 8.16 -13.98
CA LEU A 102 -24.80 8.36 -12.69
C LEU A 102 -25.82 8.90 -11.67
N ASN A 103 -25.94 8.20 -10.53
CA ASN A 103 -26.77 8.67 -9.43
C ASN A 103 -26.00 9.54 -8.43
N VAL A 104 -26.73 10.21 -7.52
CA VAL A 104 -26.17 11.13 -6.52
C VAL A 104 -25.18 10.42 -5.56
N LEU A 105 -25.48 9.18 -5.16
CA LEU A 105 -24.62 8.43 -4.25
C LEU A 105 -23.29 8.07 -4.93
N GLU A 106 -23.34 7.64 -6.17
CA GLU A 106 -22.15 7.29 -6.97
C GLU A 106 -21.28 8.52 -7.25
N ALA A 107 -21.90 9.67 -7.52
CA ALA A 107 -21.18 10.94 -7.65
C ALA A 107 -20.46 11.31 -6.34
N ALA A 108 -21.10 11.07 -5.18
CA ALA A 108 -20.48 11.31 -3.87
C ALA A 108 -19.31 10.35 -3.60
N ILE A 109 -19.43 9.08 -3.99
CA ILE A 109 -18.33 8.09 -3.90
C ILE A 109 -17.16 8.51 -4.79
N LEU A 110 -17.43 8.89 -6.04
CA LEU A 110 -16.41 9.36 -6.98
C LEU A 110 -15.65 10.58 -6.43
N LYS A 111 -16.36 11.55 -5.85
CA LYS A 111 -15.75 12.71 -5.19
C LYS A 111 -14.83 12.32 -4.03
N LYS A 112 -15.20 11.30 -3.23
CA LYS A 112 -14.34 10.77 -2.17
C LYS A 112 -13.08 10.14 -2.74
N LEU A 113 -13.18 9.38 -3.84
CA LEU A 113 -12.04 8.78 -4.51
C LEU A 113 -11.08 9.85 -5.05
N PHE A 114 -11.57 10.91 -5.71
CA PHE A 114 -10.72 12.03 -6.14
C PHE A 114 -9.93 12.65 -4.98
N ASN A 115 -10.58 12.87 -3.85
CA ASN A 115 -9.95 13.44 -2.67
C ASN A 115 -8.91 12.49 -2.06
N GLU A 116 -9.24 11.21 -1.91
CA GLU A 116 -8.37 10.20 -1.31
C GLU A 116 -7.09 10.01 -2.14
N PHE A 117 -7.24 9.91 -3.46
CA PHE A 117 -6.13 9.73 -4.38
C PHE A 117 -5.49 11.06 -4.85
N LYS A 118 -5.90 12.20 -4.23
CA LYS A 118 -5.36 13.54 -4.50
C LYS A 118 -5.39 13.93 -5.98
N VAL A 119 -6.44 13.54 -6.67
CA VAL A 119 -6.66 13.90 -8.07
C VAL A 119 -7.30 15.28 -8.15
N LYS A 120 -6.70 16.15 -8.95
CA LYS A 120 -7.21 17.51 -9.20
C LYS A 120 -8.14 17.50 -10.42
N ASN A 121 -9.01 18.53 -10.49
CA ASN A 121 -9.87 18.79 -11.65
C ASN A 121 -10.84 17.67 -12.03
N ASN A 122 -11.11 16.73 -11.11
CA ASN A 122 -11.97 15.55 -11.36
C ASN A 122 -11.57 14.74 -12.61
N ASP A 123 -10.28 14.62 -12.86
CA ASP A 123 -9.74 13.90 -14.01
C ASP A 123 -9.86 12.38 -13.78
N LEU A 124 -10.76 11.73 -14.53
CA LEU A 124 -11.02 10.30 -14.47
C LEU A 124 -9.79 9.48 -14.93
N ASN A 125 -9.06 9.95 -15.94
CA ASN A 125 -7.88 9.25 -16.45
C ASN A 125 -6.75 9.27 -15.41
N GLU A 126 -6.57 10.39 -14.74
CA GLU A 126 -5.59 10.50 -13.66
C GLU A 126 -6.01 9.64 -12.45
N LEU A 127 -7.31 9.60 -12.10
CA LEU A 127 -7.80 8.71 -11.05
C LEU A 127 -7.56 7.24 -11.39
N LYS A 128 -7.83 6.84 -12.62
CA LYS A 128 -7.59 5.49 -13.13
C LYS A 128 -6.14 5.03 -13.00
N LYS A 129 -5.20 5.95 -13.19
CA LYS A 129 -3.76 5.71 -13.02
C LYS A 129 -3.35 5.59 -11.56
N ARG A 130 -3.98 6.37 -10.67
CA ARG A 130 -3.60 6.43 -9.26
C ARG A 130 -4.25 5.34 -8.40
N ILE A 131 -5.45 4.89 -8.78
CA ILE A 131 -6.19 3.86 -8.06
C ILE A 131 -5.70 2.47 -8.47
N ASP A 132 -4.45 2.15 -8.16
CA ASP A 132 -3.83 0.87 -8.49
C ASP A 132 -3.03 0.31 -7.31
N ILE A 133 -2.79 -1.01 -7.34
CA ILE A 133 -2.04 -1.72 -6.31
C ILE A 133 -0.54 -1.54 -6.50
N VAL A 134 0.19 -1.66 -5.40
CA VAL A 134 1.66 -1.75 -5.41
C VAL A 134 2.06 -3.20 -5.16
N PRO A 135 3.00 -3.78 -5.94
CA PRO A 135 3.52 -5.11 -5.65
C PRO A 135 3.98 -5.22 -4.20
N VAL A 136 3.47 -6.23 -3.47
CA VAL A 136 3.76 -6.37 -2.04
C VAL A 136 5.26 -6.49 -1.77
N SER A 137 6.00 -7.17 -2.65
CA SER A 137 7.46 -7.27 -2.57
C SER A 137 8.15 -5.90 -2.62
N LEU A 138 7.66 -4.98 -3.46
CA LEU A 138 8.19 -3.63 -3.56
C LEU A 138 7.89 -2.82 -2.29
N GLY A 139 6.67 -2.93 -1.76
CA GLY A 139 6.31 -2.30 -0.49
C GLY A 139 7.15 -2.80 0.68
N ILE A 140 7.40 -4.13 0.76
CA ILE A 140 8.27 -4.71 1.79
C ILE A 140 9.71 -4.20 1.64
N ALA A 141 10.24 -4.18 0.42
CA ALA A 141 11.61 -3.71 0.17
C ALA A 141 11.78 -2.24 0.60
N GLN A 142 10.80 -1.39 0.27
CA GLN A 142 10.82 0.00 0.71
C GLN A 142 10.74 0.14 2.23
N ALA A 143 9.79 -0.54 2.87
CA ALA A 143 9.67 -0.52 4.31
C ALA A 143 10.97 -0.99 5.00
N ALA A 144 11.63 -2.02 4.46
CA ALA A 144 12.88 -2.53 4.98
C ALA A 144 14.03 -1.50 4.88
N ILE A 145 14.15 -0.81 3.75
CA ILE A 145 15.18 0.22 3.54
C ILE A 145 14.93 1.43 4.44
N GLU A 146 13.71 1.95 4.47
CA GLU A 146 13.36 3.18 5.22
C GLU A 146 13.43 2.97 6.74
N SER A 147 13.13 1.76 7.22
CA SER A 147 13.09 1.46 8.67
C SER A 147 14.32 0.70 9.19
N GLY A 148 15.29 0.36 8.33
CA GLY A 148 16.40 -0.51 8.69
C GLY A 148 15.92 -1.89 9.17
N TRP A 149 14.97 -2.51 8.43
CA TRP A 149 14.31 -3.76 8.84
C TRP A 149 13.58 -3.64 10.18
N GLY A 150 12.99 -2.47 10.45
CA GLY A 150 12.22 -2.20 11.67
C GLY A 150 13.07 -1.90 12.91
N THR A 151 14.38 -1.64 12.76
CA THR A 151 15.26 -1.34 13.89
C THR A 151 15.48 0.16 14.10
N SER A 152 15.05 1.01 13.17
CA SER A 152 15.18 2.44 13.35
C SER A 152 14.34 2.94 14.53
N ARG A 153 14.82 3.97 15.24
CA ARG A 153 14.07 4.59 16.35
C ARG A 153 12.65 4.99 15.96
N PHE A 154 12.49 5.53 14.74
CA PHE A 154 11.17 5.92 14.23
C PHE A 154 10.25 4.72 13.98
N ALA A 155 10.78 3.57 13.58
CA ALA A 155 9.99 2.36 13.44
C ALA A 155 9.60 1.78 14.81
N VAL A 156 10.53 1.73 15.75
CA VAL A 156 10.33 1.16 17.10
C VAL A 156 9.37 2.00 17.92
N GLU A 157 9.62 3.32 18.02
CA GLU A 157 8.83 4.23 18.87
C GLU A 157 7.54 4.73 18.19
N GLY A 158 7.54 4.85 16.84
CA GLY A 158 6.46 5.51 16.10
C GLY A 158 5.80 4.66 15.02
N ASN A 159 6.12 3.37 14.91
CA ASN A 159 5.63 2.50 13.82
C ASN A 159 5.83 3.10 12.40
N ALA A 160 6.86 3.94 12.23
CA ALA A 160 7.09 4.68 11.00
C ALA A 160 7.97 3.87 10.04
N TYR A 161 7.39 2.89 9.37
CA TYR A 161 8.10 1.98 8.45
C TYR A 161 8.35 2.58 7.06
N PHE A 162 7.67 3.68 6.70
CA PHE A 162 7.73 4.28 5.36
C PHE A 162 8.17 5.75 5.40
N GLY A 163 8.95 6.15 6.39
CA GLY A 163 9.47 7.51 6.48
C GLY A 163 8.39 8.59 6.63
N GLN A 164 7.28 8.26 7.31
CA GLN A 164 6.18 9.20 7.55
C GLN A 164 6.68 10.42 8.34
N LYS A 165 6.26 11.61 7.90
CA LYS A 165 6.56 12.88 8.58
C LYS A 165 5.27 13.53 9.06
N VAL A 166 5.28 14.01 10.29
CA VAL A 166 4.21 14.84 10.84
C VAL A 166 4.60 16.29 10.67
N ILE A 167 3.75 17.10 10.03
CA ILE A 167 4.01 18.49 9.71
C ILE A 167 2.96 19.37 10.43
N GLY A 168 3.41 20.37 11.16
CA GLY A 168 2.55 21.38 11.80
C GLY A 168 2.97 21.73 13.22
N LYS A 169 2.54 22.92 13.69
CA LYS A 169 2.91 23.46 15.01
C LYS A 169 2.38 22.64 16.20
N LYS A 170 1.34 21.83 16.00
CA LYS A 170 0.71 20.94 17.02
C LYS A 170 0.99 19.46 16.76
N ALA A 171 1.95 19.15 15.93
CA ALA A 171 2.26 17.79 15.55
C ALA A 171 3.00 17.06 16.67
N ASN A 172 2.37 16.04 17.28
CA ASN A 172 3.05 15.10 18.16
C ASN A 172 3.79 14.05 17.33
N GLY A 173 5.05 14.32 17.04
CA GLY A 173 5.93 13.40 16.31
C GLY A 173 7.25 13.19 17.05
N ILE A 174 7.95 12.10 16.71
CA ILE A 174 9.30 11.83 17.20
C ILE A 174 10.24 12.82 16.51
N LYS A 175 10.97 13.62 17.30
CA LYS A 175 11.91 14.60 16.75
C LYS A 175 13.14 13.89 16.19
N PRO A 176 13.68 14.32 15.02
CA PRO A 176 14.99 13.88 14.57
C PRO A 176 16.05 14.31 15.62
N THR A 177 17.01 13.45 15.88
CA THR A 177 18.21 13.77 16.68
C THR A 177 19.20 14.52 15.82
#